data_2ce1e7566d459fd01b672fa52038e07b
#
_entry.id   2ce1e7566d459fd01b672fa52038e07b
#
_cell.length_a   1.000
_cell.length_b   1.000
_cell.length_c   1.000
_cell.angle_alpha   90.00
_cell.angle_beta   90.00
_cell.angle_gamma   90.00
#
_symmetry.space_group_name_H-M   'P 1'
#
loop_
_entity.id
_entity.type
_entity.pdbx_description
1 polymer ?
#
loop_
_entity_poly.entity_id
_entity_poly.type
_entity_poly.pdbx_seq_one_letter_code
_entity_poly.pdbx_strand_id
1 'polypeptide(L)'
;VFHGGSGSSKEEIKEAIGYGVVKMNIDTDLQYAFTEGIRDYMNENFNYLNSQIGNPDGKDIPNKKYYDPRKWLRLGEETFINRLKKAFEDLNNVNTLD
;
A
#
# COMPACT_ATOMS: atom_id res chain seq x y z
N VAL A 1 14.17 -10.75 -18.79
CA VAL A 1 13.03 -10.21 -18.08
C VAL A 1 13.51 -9.50 -16.82
N PHE A 2 13.10 -8.28 -16.68
CA PHE A 2 13.51 -7.46 -15.57
C PHE A 2 12.60 -7.72 -14.36
N HIS A 3 13.20 -8.17 -13.28
CA HIS A 3 12.48 -8.44 -12.05
C HIS A 3 12.86 -7.48 -10.93
N GLY A 4 13.47 -6.39 -11.27
CA GLY A 4 14.02 -5.47 -10.31
C GLY A 4 13.03 -4.51 -9.69
N GLY A 5 11.75 -4.79 -9.74
CA GLY A 5 10.67 -4.01 -9.19
C GLY A 5 11.04 -2.84 -8.30
N SER A 6 10.58 -2.90 -7.08
CA SER A 6 10.73 -1.81 -6.11
C SER A 6 12.17 -1.52 -5.71
N GLY A 7 13.08 -2.44 -6.00
CA GLY A 7 14.49 -2.26 -5.64
C GLY A 7 15.28 -1.40 -6.61
N SER A 8 14.68 -1.01 -7.73
CA SER A 8 15.39 -0.24 -8.75
C SER A 8 15.62 1.20 -8.30
N SER A 9 16.79 1.74 -8.63
CA SER A 9 17.09 3.14 -8.39
C SER A 9 16.30 4.02 -9.36
N LYS A 10 16.20 5.32 -9.04
CA LYS A 10 15.56 6.27 -9.94
C LYS A 10 16.27 6.37 -11.28
N GLU A 11 17.58 6.21 -11.27
CA GLU A 11 18.37 6.23 -12.49
C GLU A 11 18.09 5.03 -13.37
N GLU A 12 17.98 3.86 -12.77
CA GLU A 12 17.62 2.65 -13.50
C GLU A 12 16.23 2.76 -14.11
N ILE A 13 15.29 3.32 -13.39
CA ILE A 13 13.94 3.56 -13.89
C ILE A 13 13.99 4.53 -15.07
N LYS A 14 14.78 5.57 -14.95
CA LYS A 14 14.91 6.57 -16.00
C LYS A 14 15.49 5.96 -17.29
N GLU A 15 16.51 5.12 -17.15
CA GLU A 15 17.13 4.45 -18.28
C GLU A 15 16.20 3.39 -18.91
N ALA A 16 15.50 2.70 -18.04
CA ALA A 16 14.59 1.64 -18.46
C ALA A 16 13.24 2.19 -18.89
N ILE A 17 13.25 3.33 -19.53
CA ILE A 17 12.03 3.85 -20.11
C ILE A 17 11.61 3.07 -21.37
N GLY A 18 11.93 1.84 -21.42
CA GLY A 18 11.08 0.91 -22.05
C GLY A 18 9.92 0.65 -21.12
N TYR A 19 9.12 1.51 -20.92
CA TYR A 19 7.88 1.62 -20.18
C TYR A 19 7.37 0.41 -19.43
N GLY A 20 7.59 -0.81 -19.95
CA GLY A 20 7.17 -2.01 -19.27
C GLY A 20 7.88 -2.23 -17.95
N VAL A 21 9.17 -1.86 -17.87
CA VAL A 21 9.95 -2.01 -16.64
C VAL A 21 9.48 -1.01 -15.59
N VAL A 22 9.28 0.24 -15.99
CA VAL A 22 8.78 1.28 -15.08
C VAL A 22 7.40 0.90 -14.56
N LYS A 23 6.54 0.43 -15.43
CA LYS A 23 5.20 0.00 -15.06
C LYS A 23 5.23 -1.16 -14.07
N MET A 24 6.12 -2.12 -14.27
CA MET A 24 6.25 -3.27 -13.39
C MET A 24 6.74 -2.86 -12.00
N ASN A 25 7.70 -1.95 -11.92
CA ASN A 25 8.21 -1.42 -10.65
C ASN A 25 7.10 -0.71 -9.87
N ILE A 26 6.34 0.12 -10.54
CA ILE A 26 5.25 0.87 -9.91
C ILE A 26 4.17 -0.09 -9.44
N ASP A 27 3.85 -1.10 -10.23
CA ASP A 27 2.83 -2.06 -9.86
C ASP A 27 3.20 -2.81 -8.57
N THR A 28 4.44 -3.26 -8.46
CA THR A 28 4.92 -3.94 -7.26
C THR A 28 4.86 -3.03 -6.04
N ASP A 29 5.29 -1.79 -6.19
CA ASP A 29 5.23 -0.81 -5.11
C ASP A 29 3.80 -0.53 -4.68
N LEU A 30 2.88 -0.46 -5.63
CA LEU A 30 1.47 -0.21 -5.33
C LEU A 30 0.83 -1.37 -4.60
N GLN A 31 1.18 -2.60 -4.95
CA GLN A 31 0.70 -3.78 -4.23
C GLN A 31 1.16 -3.74 -2.77
N TYR A 32 2.42 -3.41 -2.57
CA TYR A 32 2.95 -3.33 -1.21
C TYR A 32 2.32 -2.18 -0.42
N ALA A 33 2.13 -1.03 -1.06
CA ALA A 33 1.49 0.12 -0.43
C ALA A 33 0.07 -0.21 0.04
N PHE A 34 -0.68 -0.97 -0.76
CA PHE A 34 -2.00 -1.43 -0.36
C PHE A 34 -1.91 -2.31 0.88
N THR A 35 -0.97 -3.23 0.88
CA THR A 35 -0.75 -4.15 2.00
C THR A 35 -0.32 -3.41 3.26
N GLU A 36 0.49 -2.36 3.13
CA GLU A 36 0.95 -1.58 4.29
C GLU A 36 -0.21 -0.97 5.07
N GLY A 37 -1.19 -0.41 4.37
CA GLY A 37 -2.35 0.17 5.02
C GLY A 37 -3.14 -0.86 5.81
N ILE A 38 -3.30 -2.03 5.23
CA ILE A 38 -4.00 -3.14 5.89
C ILE A 38 -3.19 -3.65 7.08
N ARG A 39 -1.89 -3.85 6.88
CA ARG A 39 -0.98 -4.31 7.94
C ARG A 39 -1.03 -3.40 9.15
N ASP A 40 -0.92 -2.10 8.93
CA ASP A 40 -0.89 -1.15 10.03
C ASP A 40 -2.21 -1.16 10.79
N TYR A 41 -3.32 -1.24 10.08
CA TYR A 41 -4.63 -1.35 10.72
C TYR A 41 -4.74 -2.62 11.58
N MET A 42 -4.29 -3.75 11.06
CA MET A 42 -4.34 -5.01 11.78
C MET A 42 -3.49 -4.96 13.04
N ASN A 43 -2.31 -4.34 12.96
CA ASN A 43 -1.42 -4.20 14.11
C ASN A 43 -2.01 -3.27 15.17
N GLU A 44 -2.57 -2.14 14.76
CA GLU A 44 -3.14 -1.18 15.69
C GLU A 44 -4.38 -1.70 16.38
N ASN A 45 -5.15 -2.55 15.72
CA ASN A 45 -6.43 -3.04 16.23
C ASN A 45 -6.40 -4.52 16.57
N PHE A 46 -5.23 -5.07 16.82
CA PHE A 46 -5.05 -6.50 17.05
C PHE A 46 -6.00 -7.05 18.12
N ASN A 47 -6.15 -6.32 19.24
CA ASN A 47 -7.00 -6.77 20.34
C ASN A 47 -8.49 -6.75 20.02
N TYR A 48 -8.87 -6.09 18.93
CA TYR A 48 -10.25 -6.01 18.46
C TYR A 48 -10.51 -6.96 17.28
N LEU A 49 -9.47 -7.67 16.84
CA LEU A 49 -9.55 -8.56 15.69
C LEU A 49 -9.33 -10.04 16.04
N ASN A 50 -9.00 -10.32 17.30
CA ASN A 50 -8.73 -11.68 17.76
C ASN A 50 -9.95 -12.57 17.81
N SER A 51 -11.13 -11.99 17.95
CA SER A 51 -12.37 -12.74 18.07
C SER A 51 -13.52 -11.92 17.54
N GLN A 52 -14.63 -12.56 17.29
CA GLN A 52 -15.83 -11.86 16.83
C GLN A 52 -16.48 -11.03 17.92
N ILE A 53 -16.39 -11.49 19.15
CA ILE A 53 -17.02 -10.84 20.29
C ILE A 53 -16.01 -10.81 21.43
N GLY A 54 -15.95 -9.68 22.11
CA GLY A 54 -15.04 -9.48 23.22
C GLY A 54 -13.78 -8.73 22.85
N ASN A 55 -13.48 -7.69 23.60
CA ASN A 55 -12.31 -6.84 23.38
C ASN A 55 -11.98 -6.14 24.70
N PRO A 56 -10.92 -5.29 24.74
CA PRO A 56 -10.56 -4.58 25.97
C PRO A 56 -11.64 -3.68 26.54
N ASP A 57 -12.61 -3.28 25.74
CA ASP A 57 -13.71 -2.43 26.20
C ASP A 57 -14.83 -3.23 26.88
N GLY A 58 -14.90 -4.53 26.62
CA GLY A 58 -15.89 -5.39 27.23
C GLY A 58 -15.92 -6.76 26.62
N LYS A 59 -16.16 -7.77 27.42
CA LYS A 59 -16.12 -9.19 26.98
C LYS A 59 -17.27 -9.59 26.05
N ASP A 60 -18.34 -8.81 26.06
CA ASP A 60 -19.53 -9.10 25.24
C ASP A 60 -19.75 -8.12 24.10
N ILE A 61 -18.79 -7.22 23.88
CA ILE A 61 -18.89 -6.22 22.82
C ILE A 61 -18.50 -6.83 21.49
N PRO A 62 -19.38 -6.75 20.47
CA PRO A 62 -19.04 -7.24 19.12
C PRO A 62 -17.95 -6.41 18.48
N ASN A 63 -17.11 -7.07 17.69
CA ASN A 63 -15.99 -6.43 17.01
C ASN A 63 -16.26 -6.15 15.53
N LYS A 64 -17.49 -6.27 15.09
CA LYS A 64 -17.83 -6.19 13.66
C LYS A 64 -17.33 -4.92 12.99
N LYS A 65 -17.37 -3.78 13.67
CA LYS A 65 -16.90 -2.53 13.08
C LYS A 65 -15.40 -2.52 12.82
N TYR A 66 -14.65 -3.43 13.45
CA TYR A 66 -13.21 -3.53 13.24
C TYR A 66 -12.85 -4.53 12.17
N TYR A 67 -13.52 -5.68 12.12
CA TYR A 67 -13.15 -6.71 11.14
C TYR A 67 -13.91 -6.62 9.83
N ASP A 68 -14.81 -5.69 9.68
CA ASP A 68 -15.53 -5.47 8.42
C ASP A 68 -14.51 -5.14 7.31
N PRO A 69 -14.44 -5.93 6.24
CA PRO A 69 -13.47 -5.70 5.17
C PRO A 69 -13.52 -4.30 4.57
N ARG A 70 -14.68 -3.67 4.56
CA ARG A 70 -14.80 -2.30 4.03
C ARG A 70 -13.93 -1.31 4.80
N LYS A 71 -13.69 -1.59 6.09
CA LYS A 71 -12.88 -0.73 6.94
C LYS A 71 -11.41 -0.79 6.54
N TRP A 72 -10.85 -1.99 6.50
CA TRP A 72 -9.41 -2.12 6.25
C TRP A 72 -9.07 -2.08 4.76
N LEU A 73 -10.00 -2.46 3.88
CA LEU A 73 -9.78 -2.27 2.44
C LEU A 73 -9.69 -0.78 2.09
N ARG A 74 -10.49 0.06 2.74
CA ARG A 74 -10.41 1.50 2.54
C ARG A 74 -9.02 2.04 2.91
N LEU A 75 -8.43 1.55 3.97
CA LEU A 75 -7.10 1.98 4.38
C LEU A 75 -6.03 1.53 3.38
N GLY A 76 -6.18 0.33 2.82
CA GLY A 76 -5.31 -0.11 1.75
C GLY A 76 -5.44 0.78 0.52
N GLU A 77 -6.66 1.18 0.17
CA GLU A 77 -6.88 2.09 -0.94
C GLU A 77 -6.20 3.44 -0.71
N GLU A 78 -6.29 3.97 0.51
CA GLU A 78 -5.68 5.26 0.84
C GLU A 78 -4.17 5.24 0.70
N THR A 79 -3.51 4.23 1.24
CA THR A 79 -2.06 4.10 1.11
C THR A 79 -1.65 3.81 -0.34
N PHE A 80 -2.47 3.07 -1.07
CA PHE A 80 -2.28 2.83 -2.50
C PHE A 80 -2.32 4.16 -3.27
N ILE A 81 -3.33 4.97 -3.03
CA ILE A 81 -3.50 6.26 -3.72
C ILE A 81 -2.34 7.20 -3.41
N ASN A 82 -1.91 7.25 -2.16
CA ASN A 82 -0.79 8.09 -1.76
C ASN A 82 0.49 7.68 -2.46
N ARG A 83 0.75 6.39 -2.58
CA ARG A 83 1.92 5.89 -3.31
C ARG A 83 1.83 6.19 -4.79
N LEU A 84 0.63 6.08 -5.36
CA LEU A 84 0.40 6.39 -6.78
C LEU A 84 0.68 7.85 -7.06
N LYS A 85 0.22 8.75 -6.19
CA LYS A 85 0.51 10.18 -6.32
C LYS A 85 2.00 10.45 -6.30
N LYS A 86 2.72 9.79 -5.40
CA LYS A 86 4.16 9.94 -5.32
C LYS A 86 4.85 9.45 -6.58
N ALA A 87 4.37 8.36 -7.15
CA ALA A 87 4.92 7.84 -8.40
C ALA A 87 4.76 8.85 -9.54
N PHE A 88 3.62 9.49 -9.63
CA PHE A 88 3.39 10.53 -10.63
C PHE A 88 4.28 11.74 -10.40
N GLU A 89 4.47 12.15 -9.17
CA GLU A 89 5.37 13.25 -8.84
C GLU A 89 6.81 12.93 -9.25
N ASP A 90 7.28 11.72 -8.93
CA ASP A 90 8.62 11.30 -9.28
C ASP A 90 8.83 11.27 -10.80
N LEU A 91 7.88 10.75 -11.54
CA LEU A 91 7.94 10.71 -12.99
C LEU A 91 7.92 12.12 -13.59
N ASN A 92 7.13 12.99 -13.02
CA ASN A 92 7.04 14.37 -13.48
C ASN A 92 8.35 15.13 -13.24
N ASN A 93 8.98 14.90 -12.10
CA ASN A 93 10.27 15.51 -11.80
C ASN A 93 11.36 15.03 -12.76
N VAL A 94 11.35 13.75 -13.12
CA VAL A 94 12.28 13.21 -14.10
C VAL A 94 12.10 13.90 -15.45
N ASN A 95 10.87 14.12 -15.86
CA ASN A 95 10.57 14.81 -17.12
C ASN A 95 10.98 16.29 -17.09
N THR A 96 10.91 16.89 -15.91
CA THR A 96 11.22 18.32 -15.75
C THR A 96 12.73 18.58 -15.78
N LEU A 97 13.53 17.60 -15.42
CA LEU A 97 14.98 17.73 -15.38
C LEU A 97 15.63 17.71 -16.76
N ASP A 98 14.89 17.34 -17.76
CA ASP A 98 15.35 17.36 -19.14
C ASP A 98 15.06 18.71 -19.77
#